data_c65352ef8b2b6e2e0fddeb766465f477
#
_entry.id   c65352ef8b2b6e2e0fddeb766465f477
#
_cell.length_a   1.000
_cell.length_b   1.000
_cell.length_c   1.000
_cell.angle_alpha   90.00
_cell.angle_beta   90.00
_cell.angle_gamma   90.00
#
_symmetry.space_group_name_H-M   'P 1'
#
loop_
_entity.id
_entity.type
_entity.pdbx_description
1 polymer ?
#
loop_
_entity_poly.entity_id
_entity_poly.type
_entity_poly.pdbx_seq_one_letter_code
_entity_poly.pdbx_strand_id
1 'polypeptide(L)'
;KYKRVYFPNTTINGLDVSGLTPEETKDRITAETSGYTLTLQERGGASEVISGSDIGFHPEFDGTLEQILNDQSVFAWGFHIGRYVDYTIDTMAVFDEAKLSDAVAALSCLKPEQAVEPENAYISDYISGTGYEIVPENEGASPDLELLSSAVHEAILNFQETLSLEDA
;
A
#
# COMPACT_ATOMS: atom_id res chain seq x y z
N LYS A 1 -35.95 -5.64 2.27
CA LYS A 1 -34.68 -6.23 2.71
C LYS A 1 -33.53 -5.23 2.54
N TYR A 2 -33.38 -4.59 1.37
CA TYR A 2 -32.25 -3.71 1.02
C TYR A 2 -32.35 -2.25 1.49
N LYS A 3 -33.17 -1.94 2.47
CA LYS A 3 -33.20 -0.62 3.11
C LYS A 3 -32.12 -0.39 4.15
N ARG A 4 -31.50 -1.47 4.61
CA ARG A 4 -30.53 -1.46 5.72
C ARG A 4 -29.22 -2.16 5.40
N VAL A 5 -29.12 -2.73 4.18
CA VAL A 5 -27.95 -3.48 3.74
C VAL A 5 -27.57 -3.08 2.33
N TYR A 6 -26.32 -3.17 1.99
CA TYR A 6 -25.81 -2.90 0.65
C TYR A 6 -26.37 -3.90 -0.37
N PHE A 7 -26.45 -3.47 -1.63
CA PHE A 7 -26.87 -4.32 -2.72
C PHE A 7 -25.88 -5.46 -2.98
N PRO A 8 -26.32 -6.55 -3.65
CA PRO A 8 -25.40 -7.57 -4.12
C PRO A 8 -24.37 -6.99 -5.08
N ASN A 9 -23.15 -7.55 -5.06
CA ASN A 9 -22.01 -7.13 -5.88
C ASN A 9 -21.58 -5.67 -5.61
N THR A 10 -21.70 -5.21 -4.36
CA THR A 10 -21.19 -3.92 -3.91
C THR A 10 -19.86 -4.14 -3.21
N THR A 11 -18.82 -3.42 -3.64
CA THR A 11 -17.52 -3.36 -3.00
C THR A 11 -17.23 -1.94 -2.50
N ILE A 12 -16.48 -1.83 -1.42
CA ILE A 12 -15.96 -0.57 -0.89
C ILE A 12 -14.47 -0.76 -0.68
N ASN A 13 -13.65 0.02 -1.36
CA ASN A 13 -12.19 -0.12 -1.40
C ASN A 13 -11.75 -1.57 -1.70
N GLY A 14 -12.45 -2.22 -2.65
CA GLY A 14 -12.20 -3.61 -3.03
C GLY A 14 -12.77 -4.67 -2.08
N LEU A 15 -13.29 -4.29 -0.90
CA LEU A 15 -13.90 -5.21 0.06
C LEU A 15 -15.37 -5.47 -0.29
N ASP A 16 -15.76 -6.74 -0.43
CA ASP A 16 -17.16 -7.12 -0.70
C ASP A 16 -18.02 -6.87 0.55
N VAL A 17 -18.94 -5.94 0.42
CA VAL A 17 -19.90 -5.54 1.46
C VAL A 17 -21.35 -5.94 1.14
N SER A 18 -21.53 -6.79 0.14
CA SER A 18 -22.83 -7.26 -0.31
C SER A 18 -23.67 -7.82 0.83
N GLY A 19 -24.84 -7.23 1.05
CA GLY A 19 -25.78 -7.67 2.08
C GLY A 19 -25.41 -7.31 3.51
N LEU A 20 -24.30 -6.60 3.74
CA LEU A 20 -23.91 -6.07 5.05
C LEU A 20 -24.63 -4.74 5.34
N THR A 21 -24.82 -4.46 6.60
CA THR A 21 -25.18 -3.13 7.11
C THR A 21 -23.93 -2.24 7.20
N PRO A 22 -24.06 -0.90 7.29
CA PRO A 22 -22.93 -0.02 7.55
C PRO A 22 -22.12 -0.42 8.80
N GLU A 23 -22.77 -0.83 9.88
CA GLU A 23 -22.10 -1.25 11.11
C GLU A 23 -21.27 -2.54 10.89
N GLU A 24 -21.88 -3.56 10.28
CA GLU A 24 -21.15 -4.79 9.93
C GLU A 24 -19.99 -4.53 8.97
N THR A 25 -20.13 -3.53 8.10
CA THR A 25 -19.06 -3.10 7.20
C THR A 25 -17.93 -2.42 7.96
N LYS A 26 -18.24 -1.53 8.93
CA LYS A 26 -17.23 -0.92 9.81
C LYS A 26 -16.45 -1.97 10.59
N ASP A 27 -17.17 -2.94 11.19
CA ASP A 27 -16.55 -4.04 11.93
C ASP A 27 -15.61 -4.85 11.03
N ARG A 28 -16.04 -5.12 9.81
CA ARG A 28 -15.24 -5.88 8.84
C ARG A 28 -14.00 -5.11 8.39
N ILE A 29 -14.13 -3.84 8.03
CA ILE A 29 -13.01 -2.97 7.67
C ILE A 29 -12.03 -2.89 8.83
N THR A 30 -12.51 -2.67 10.06
CA THR A 30 -11.66 -2.61 11.25
C THR A 30 -10.92 -3.92 11.50
N ALA A 31 -11.55 -5.06 11.28
CA ALA A 31 -10.91 -6.36 11.42
C ALA A 31 -9.82 -6.58 10.36
N GLU A 32 -10.09 -6.23 9.11
CA GLU A 32 -9.13 -6.34 7.99
C GLU A 32 -7.93 -5.40 8.18
N THR A 33 -8.18 -4.18 8.69
CA THR A 33 -7.12 -3.18 8.90
C THR A 33 -6.34 -3.35 10.20
N SER A 34 -6.84 -4.13 11.16
CA SER A 34 -6.18 -4.35 12.45
C SER A 34 -4.81 -5.04 12.35
N GLY A 35 -4.57 -5.78 11.27
CA GLY A 35 -3.30 -6.45 10.98
C GLY A 35 -2.54 -5.85 9.82
N TYR A 36 -2.87 -4.63 9.40
CA TYR A 36 -2.27 -4.00 8.23
C TYR A 36 -0.74 -3.91 8.36
N THR A 37 -0.07 -4.31 7.30
CA THR A 37 1.38 -4.19 7.14
C THR A 37 1.69 -3.80 5.70
N LEU A 38 2.60 -2.86 5.53
CA LEU A 38 3.16 -2.52 4.24
C LEU A 38 4.55 -3.14 4.10
N THR A 39 4.71 -4.02 3.12
CA THR A 39 6.00 -4.63 2.78
C THR A 39 6.67 -3.82 1.68
N LEU A 40 7.83 -3.27 1.98
CA LEU A 40 8.69 -2.56 1.05
C LEU A 40 9.62 -3.56 0.39
N GLN A 41 9.60 -3.65 -0.93
CA GLN A 41 10.47 -4.54 -1.70
C GLN A 41 11.64 -3.74 -2.26
N GLU A 42 12.83 -4.00 -1.74
CA GLU A 42 14.04 -3.30 -2.13
C GLU A 42 14.68 -3.90 -3.39
N ARG A 43 15.45 -3.07 -4.09
CA ARG A 43 16.30 -3.54 -5.18
C ARG A 43 17.29 -4.59 -4.64
N GLY A 44 17.37 -5.74 -5.32
CA GLY A 44 18.20 -6.87 -4.87
C GLY A 44 17.46 -7.92 -4.04
N GLY A 45 16.16 -7.75 -3.80
CA GLY A 45 15.28 -8.76 -3.22
C GLY A 45 15.19 -8.75 -1.69
N ALA A 46 15.80 -7.77 -1.03
CA ALA A 46 15.54 -7.53 0.39
C ALA A 46 14.14 -6.93 0.58
N SER A 47 13.59 -7.06 1.77
CA SER A 47 12.29 -6.45 2.09
C SER A 47 12.25 -5.99 3.54
N GLU A 48 11.60 -4.86 3.75
CA GLU A 48 11.31 -4.33 5.08
C GLU A 48 9.79 -4.16 5.26
N VAL A 49 9.34 -4.12 6.51
CA VAL A 49 7.91 -4.07 6.82
C VAL A 49 7.62 -2.89 7.74
N ILE A 50 6.65 -2.07 7.36
CA ILE A 50 6.05 -1.07 8.24
C ILE A 50 4.74 -1.65 8.77
N SER A 51 4.64 -1.79 10.09
CA SER A 51 3.42 -2.26 10.73
C SER A 51 2.45 -1.10 10.95
N GLY A 52 1.17 -1.30 10.62
CA GLY A 52 0.13 -0.31 10.88
C GLY A 52 0.03 0.05 12.37
N SER A 53 0.29 -0.90 13.28
CA SER A 53 0.30 -0.62 14.73
C SER A 53 1.38 0.38 15.13
N ASP A 54 2.53 0.38 14.46
CA ASP A 54 3.66 1.24 14.79
C ASP A 54 3.39 2.70 14.40
N ILE A 55 2.64 2.89 13.33
CA ILE A 55 2.24 4.21 12.83
C ILE A 55 0.87 4.65 13.36
N GLY A 56 0.22 3.87 14.23
CA GLY A 56 -1.11 4.17 14.76
C GLY A 56 -2.23 4.10 13.72
N PHE A 57 -2.03 3.28 12.69
CA PHE A 57 -3.01 3.10 11.61
C PHE A 57 -4.34 2.55 12.12
N HIS A 58 -5.42 3.22 11.77
CA HIS A 58 -6.78 2.81 12.09
C HIS A 58 -7.76 3.40 11.07
N PRO A 59 -8.90 2.72 10.82
CA PRO A 59 -9.94 3.29 9.98
C PRO A 59 -10.75 4.34 10.77
N GLU A 60 -11.07 5.45 10.13
CA GLU A 60 -12.01 6.43 10.63
C GLU A 60 -13.24 6.51 9.71
N PHE A 61 -14.42 6.66 10.29
CA PHE A 61 -15.68 6.64 9.54
C PHE A 61 -16.40 7.97 9.73
N ASP A 62 -16.58 8.69 8.64
CA ASP A 62 -17.19 10.04 8.58
C ASP A 62 -18.70 10.02 8.26
N GLY A 63 -19.31 8.84 8.20
CA GLY A 63 -20.72 8.68 7.80
C GLY A 63 -20.92 8.43 6.30
N THR A 64 -19.85 8.35 5.51
CA THR A 64 -19.92 8.06 4.07
C THR A 64 -20.55 6.68 3.79
N LEU A 65 -20.28 5.69 4.66
CA LEU A 65 -20.89 4.35 4.56
C LEU A 65 -22.43 4.42 4.61
N GLU A 66 -22.97 5.21 5.53
CA GLU A 66 -24.40 5.44 5.66
C GLU A 66 -24.96 6.22 4.47
N GLN A 67 -24.21 7.16 3.92
CA GLN A 67 -24.59 7.92 2.73
C GLN A 67 -24.69 7.00 1.51
N ILE A 68 -23.68 6.17 1.27
CA ILE A 68 -23.70 5.17 0.18
C ILE A 68 -24.95 4.29 0.28
N LEU A 69 -25.29 3.82 1.49
CA LEU A 69 -26.51 3.03 1.69
C LEU A 69 -27.77 3.83 1.40
N ASN A 70 -27.86 5.09 1.83
CA ASN A 70 -29.03 5.94 1.61
C ASN A 70 -29.22 6.30 0.13
N ASP A 71 -28.13 6.43 -0.62
CA ASP A 71 -28.14 6.74 -2.05
C ASP A 71 -28.58 5.53 -2.89
N GLN A 72 -28.57 4.33 -2.32
CA GLN A 72 -29.09 3.15 -2.97
C GLN A 72 -30.63 3.22 -3.09
N SER A 73 -31.10 3.44 -4.30
CA SER A 73 -32.57 3.42 -4.57
C SER A 73 -33.13 2.01 -4.43
N VAL A 74 -33.97 1.79 -3.42
CA VAL A 74 -34.61 0.48 -3.15
C VAL A 74 -35.42 -0.03 -4.35
N PHE A 75 -35.88 0.86 -5.23
CA PHE A 75 -36.58 0.49 -6.43
C PHE A 75 -35.66 0.07 -7.59
N ALA A 76 -34.39 0.43 -7.52
CA ALA A 76 -33.41 0.10 -8.54
C ALA A 76 -32.65 -1.23 -8.30
N TRP A 77 -32.90 -1.92 -7.16
CA TRP A 77 -32.17 -3.15 -6.80
C TRP A 77 -32.22 -4.23 -7.90
N GLY A 78 -33.36 -4.32 -8.63
CA GLY A 78 -33.50 -5.29 -9.72
C GLY A 78 -32.57 -5.01 -10.92
N PHE A 79 -32.18 -3.76 -11.12
CA PHE A 79 -31.22 -3.34 -12.16
C PHE A 79 -29.76 -3.54 -11.75
N HIS A 80 -29.51 -3.73 -10.45
CA HIS A 80 -28.17 -4.00 -9.90
C HIS A 80 -27.83 -5.49 -9.86
N ILE A 81 -28.79 -6.38 -10.14
CA ILE A 81 -28.51 -7.82 -10.23
C ILE A 81 -27.53 -8.06 -11.40
N GLY A 82 -26.34 -8.56 -11.07
CA GLY A 82 -25.28 -8.84 -12.04
C GLY A 82 -24.41 -7.63 -12.43
N ARG A 83 -24.61 -6.46 -11.82
CA ARG A 83 -23.67 -5.33 -11.92
C ARG A 83 -22.80 -5.26 -10.69
N TYR A 84 -21.51 -5.03 -10.91
CA TYR A 84 -20.55 -4.70 -9.86
C TYR A 84 -20.55 -3.19 -9.66
N VAL A 85 -20.65 -2.76 -8.41
CA VAL A 85 -20.53 -1.35 -8.04
C VAL A 85 -19.40 -1.26 -7.02
N ASP A 86 -18.35 -0.57 -7.39
CA ASP A 86 -17.21 -0.31 -6.51
C ASP A 86 -17.23 1.15 -6.05
N TYR A 87 -17.14 1.35 -4.74
CA TYR A 87 -17.01 2.66 -4.12
C TYR A 87 -15.61 2.80 -3.55
N THR A 88 -14.98 3.93 -3.82
CA THR A 88 -13.71 4.30 -3.20
C THR A 88 -13.97 5.38 -2.15
N ILE A 89 -13.48 5.17 -0.93
CA ILE A 89 -13.55 6.12 0.17
C ILE A 89 -12.11 6.44 0.58
N ASP A 90 -11.65 7.65 0.25
CA ASP A 90 -10.26 8.07 0.44
C ASP A 90 -9.93 8.45 1.90
N THR A 91 -10.97 8.75 2.70
CA THR A 91 -10.81 9.26 4.08
C THR A 91 -10.80 8.19 5.16
N MET A 92 -10.75 6.90 4.78
CA MET A 92 -10.83 5.82 5.77
C MET A 92 -9.51 5.46 6.45
N ALA A 93 -8.37 5.83 5.87
CA ALA A 93 -7.06 5.53 6.45
C ALA A 93 -6.55 6.72 7.26
N VAL A 94 -6.41 6.55 8.54
CA VAL A 94 -5.82 7.54 9.45
C VAL A 94 -4.62 6.93 10.16
N PHE A 95 -3.53 7.67 10.20
CA PHE A 95 -2.29 7.29 10.88
C PHE A 95 -1.57 8.54 11.40
N ASP A 96 -0.60 8.31 12.27
CA ASP A 96 0.23 9.37 12.85
C ASP A 96 1.41 9.68 11.93
N GLU A 97 1.39 10.86 11.31
CA GLU A 97 2.42 11.33 10.38
C GLU A 97 3.83 11.37 11.01
N ALA A 98 3.92 11.73 12.29
CA ALA A 98 5.21 11.75 12.97
C ALA A 98 5.76 10.34 13.14
N LYS A 99 4.92 9.39 13.52
CA LYS A 99 5.32 7.98 13.64
C LYS A 99 5.64 7.37 12.30
N LEU A 100 4.90 7.73 11.24
CA LEU A 100 5.23 7.28 9.88
C LEU A 100 6.60 7.80 9.47
N SER A 101 6.87 9.09 9.68
CA SER A 101 8.17 9.69 9.38
C SER A 101 9.31 9.00 10.14
N ASP A 102 9.10 8.70 11.43
CA ASP A 102 10.08 7.98 12.25
C ASP A 102 10.28 6.54 11.73
N ALA A 103 9.21 5.85 11.34
CA ALA A 103 9.28 4.50 10.80
C ALA A 103 10.02 4.46 9.47
N VAL A 104 9.77 5.41 8.57
CA VAL A 104 10.49 5.54 7.29
C VAL A 104 11.97 5.84 7.54
N ALA A 105 12.29 6.80 8.42
CA ALA A 105 13.67 7.15 8.75
C ALA A 105 14.46 6.00 9.40
N ALA A 106 13.77 5.04 10.02
CA ALA A 106 14.38 3.86 10.64
C ALA A 106 14.69 2.74 9.65
N LEU A 107 14.20 2.81 8.41
CA LEU A 107 14.42 1.78 7.38
C LEU A 107 15.91 1.54 7.15
N SER A 108 16.26 0.27 6.94
CA SER A 108 17.63 -0.14 6.74
C SER A 108 18.18 0.33 5.40
N CYS A 109 17.33 0.39 4.37
CA CYS A 109 17.70 0.86 3.03
C CYS A 109 18.20 2.31 3.00
N LEU A 110 17.80 3.13 3.99
CA LEU A 110 18.26 4.53 4.14
C LEU A 110 19.57 4.67 4.92
N LYS A 111 20.09 3.58 5.51
CA LYS A 111 21.35 3.64 6.26
C LYS A 111 22.55 3.73 5.32
N PRO A 112 23.50 4.63 5.58
CA PRO A 112 24.68 4.80 4.74
C PRO A 112 25.50 3.52 4.54
N GLU A 113 25.40 2.59 5.50
CA GLU A 113 26.10 1.30 5.48
C GLU A 113 25.55 0.33 4.43
N GLN A 114 24.34 0.56 3.96
CA GLN A 114 23.66 -0.24 2.93
C GLN A 114 23.55 0.49 1.60
N ALA A 115 23.92 1.76 1.55
CA ALA A 115 24.02 2.49 0.30
C ALA A 115 25.10 1.85 -0.59
N VAL A 116 24.72 1.38 -1.74
CA VAL A 116 25.66 0.88 -2.75
C VAL A 116 25.98 2.04 -3.68
N GLU A 117 27.24 2.50 -3.68
CA GLU A 117 27.66 3.56 -4.60
C GLU A 117 27.61 3.04 -6.04
N PRO A 118 27.17 3.88 -7.01
CA PRO A 118 27.18 3.52 -8.41
C PRO A 118 28.63 3.37 -8.91
N GLU A 119 28.90 2.27 -9.61
CA GLU A 119 30.19 2.02 -10.24
C GLU A 119 29.99 1.89 -11.75
N ASN A 120 30.83 2.60 -12.52
CA ASN A 120 30.78 2.47 -13.97
C ASN A 120 31.32 1.11 -14.42
N ALA A 121 30.82 0.61 -15.55
CA ALA A 121 31.37 -0.55 -16.22
C ALA A 121 32.88 -0.35 -16.47
N TYR A 122 33.68 -1.36 -16.21
CA TYR A 122 35.11 -1.32 -16.44
C TYR A 122 35.63 -2.63 -17.04
N ILE A 123 36.84 -2.56 -17.59
CA ILE A 123 37.53 -3.74 -18.10
C ILE A 123 38.35 -4.33 -16.95
N SER A 124 38.15 -5.62 -16.68
CA SER A 124 38.91 -6.34 -15.65
C SER A 124 40.39 -6.37 -15.93
N ASP A 125 41.18 -6.68 -14.92
CA ASP A 125 42.56 -7.06 -15.13
C ASP A 125 42.68 -8.34 -16.00
N TYR A 126 43.81 -8.49 -16.68
CA TYR A 126 44.02 -9.64 -17.55
C TYR A 126 44.04 -10.94 -16.72
N ILE A 127 43.12 -11.84 -17.05
CA ILE A 127 43.02 -13.17 -16.45
C ILE A 127 43.70 -14.19 -17.40
N SER A 128 44.75 -14.85 -16.92
CA SER A 128 45.48 -15.84 -17.71
C SER A 128 44.53 -17.01 -18.13
N GLY A 129 44.36 -17.16 -19.43
CA GLY A 129 43.48 -18.19 -20.02
C GLY A 129 42.11 -17.70 -20.46
N THR A 130 41.64 -16.57 -19.92
CA THR A 130 40.31 -16.01 -20.29
C THR A 130 40.42 -14.64 -20.99
N GLY A 131 41.49 -13.88 -20.69
CA GLY A 131 41.69 -12.56 -21.26
C GLY A 131 41.14 -11.44 -20.40
N TYR A 132 40.63 -10.39 -21.01
CA TYR A 132 39.96 -9.28 -20.38
C TYR A 132 38.43 -9.55 -20.39
N GLU A 133 37.78 -9.23 -19.29
CA GLU A 133 36.32 -9.31 -19.19
C GLU A 133 35.74 -7.89 -18.95
N ILE A 134 34.57 -7.64 -19.47
CA ILE A 134 33.82 -6.41 -19.15
C ILE A 134 33.05 -6.69 -17.87
N VAL A 135 33.39 -5.97 -16.81
CA VAL A 135 32.58 -5.95 -15.58
C VAL A 135 31.48 -4.91 -15.80
N PRO A 136 30.20 -5.32 -15.73
CA PRO A 136 29.10 -4.41 -15.95
C PRO A 136 29.05 -3.32 -14.86
N GLU A 137 28.41 -2.21 -15.18
CA GLU A 137 28.13 -1.16 -14.23
C GLU A 137 27.24 -1.67 -13.08
N ASN A 138 27.43 -1.08 -11.91
CA ASN A 138 26.51 -1.17 -10.79
C ASN A 138 25.80 0.17 -10.67
N GLU A 139 24.49 0.18 -10.89
CA GLU A 139 23.68 1.41 -10.83
C GLU A 139 23.62 2.02 -9.42
N GLY A 140 24.08 1.27 -8.40
CA GLY A 140 23.97 1.68 -7.02
C GLY A 140 22.56 1.50 -6.46
N ALA A 141 22.43 1.76 -5.17
CA ALA A 141 21.13 1.80 -4.47
C ALA A 141 21.22 2.82 -3.33
N SER A 142 20.55 3.95 -3.51
CA SER A 142 20.41 4.98 -2.48
C SER A 142 19.03 5.62 -2.67
N PRO A 143 18.02 5.19 -1.90
CA PRO A 143 16.68 5.75 -2.02
C PRO A 143 16.66 7.24 -1.65
N ASP A 144 15.86 8.02 -2.38
CA ASP A 144 15.56 9.40 -2.02
C ASP A 144 14.52 9.40 -0.89
N LEU A 145 14.85 10.00 0.25
CA LEU A 145 13.98 10.03 1.42
C LEU A 145 12.63 10.71 1.14
N GLU A 146 12.60 11.77 0.34
CA GLU A 146 11.36 12.49 0.04
C GLU A 146 10.47 11.68 -0.89
N LEU A 147 11.04 11.06 -1.92
CA LEU A 147 10.32 10.19 -2.84
C LEU A 147 9.80 8.95 -2.10
N LEU A 148 10.65 8.31 -1.30
CA LEU A 148 10.27 7.14 -0.50
C LEU A 148 9.14 7.47 0.49
N SER A 149 9.25 8.58 1.23
CA SER A 149 8.22 9.00 2.16
C SER A 149 6.89 9.24 1.46
N SER A 150 6.92 9.90 0.30
CA SER A 150 5.70 10.16 -0.49
C SER A 150 5.08 8.88 -1.02
N ALA A 151 5.89 7.96 -1.52
CA ALA A 151 5.42 6.67 -2.04
C ALA A 151 4.82 5.79 -0.93
N VAL A 152 5.47 5.74 0.23
CA VAL A 152 4.97 5.01 1.40
C VAL A 152 3.66 5.61 1.91
N HIS A 153 3.58 6.94 2.00
CA HIS A 153 2.35 7.63 2.40
C HIS A 153 1.19 7.30 1.46
N GLU A 154 1.40 7.39 0.16
CA GLU A 154 0.38 7.07 -0.85
C GLU A 154 -0.02 5.59 -0.81
N ALA A 155 0.94 4.68 -0.64
CA ALA A 155 0.68 3.26 -0.52
C ALA A 155 -0.22 2.93 0.68
N ILE A 156 0.01 3.58 1.84
CA ILE A 156 -0.80 3.39 3.05
C ILE A 156 -2.21 3.93 2.84
N LEU A 157 -2.38 5.12 2.24
CA LEU A 157 -3.71 5.68 1.93
C LEU A 157 -4.53 4.78 1.01
N ASN A 158 -3.86 4.07 0.09
CA ASN A 158 -4.49 3.15 -0.85
C ASN A 158 -4.59 1.71 -0.31
N PHE A 159 -4.30 1.46 0.97
CA PHE A 159 -4.31 0.13 1.59
C PHE A 159 -3.46 -0.91 0.84
N GLN A 160 -2.36 -0.49 0.22
CA GLN A 160 -1.45 -1.41 -0.44
C GLN A 160 -0.70 -2.25 0.59
N GLU A 161 -0.53 -3.53 0.31
CA GLU A 161 0.22 -4.45 1.17
C GLU A 161 1.69 -4.55 0.77
N THR A 162 2.01 -4.13 -0.46
CA THR A 162 3.37 -4.19 -1.01
C THR A 162 3.68 -2.93 -1.80
N LEU A 163 4.90 -2.42 -1.67
CA LEU A 163 5.44 -1.31 -2.44
C LEU A 163 6.83 -1.69 -2.96
N SER A 164 7.02 -1.61 -4.28
CA SER A 164 8.35 -1.78 -4.89
C SER A 164 9.12 -0.48 -4.79
N LEU A 165 10.38 -0.58 -4.36
CA LEU A 165 11.33 0.54 -4.29
C LEU A 165 12.32 0.52 -5.47
N GLU A 166 12.03 -0.19 -6.55
CA GLU A 166 12.93 -0.24 -7.72
C GLU A 166 13.10 1.12 -8.40
N ASP A 167 12.07 1.96 -8.30
CA ASP A 167 12.00 3.29 -8.93
C ASP A 167 12.03 4.46 -7.91
N ALA A 168 12.33 4.20 -6.63
CA ALA A 168 12.30 5.17 -5.55
C ALA A 168 13.69 5.72 -5.17
#